data_0f7ea5ca45a901bddefaf8b0445d1b45
#
_entry.id   0f7ea5ca45a901bddefaf8b0445d1b45
#
_cell.length_a   1.000
_cell.length_b   1.000
_cell.length_c   1.000
_cell.angle_alpha   90.00
_cell.angle_beta   90.00
_cell.angle_gamma   90.00
#
_symmetry.space_group_name_H-M   'P 1'
#
loop_
_entity.id
_entity.type
_entity.pdbx_description
1 polymer ?
#
loop_
_entity_poly.entity_id
_entity_poly.type
_entity_poly.pdbx_seq_one_letter_code
_entity_poly.pdbx_strand_id
1 'polypeptide(L)' 'MRTPHPTLTPQELAIMKEVWQLEKATVRDVYEALREKRTIAYTTVMTMMKILEDKGYLKKTQVD' A
#
# COMPACT_ATOMS: atom_id res chain seq x y z
N MET A 1 -0.77 8.69 18.14
CA MET A 1 -0.90 8.06 16.87
C MET A 1 -2.32 7.65 16.60
N ARG A 2 -2.74 7.84 15.41
CA ARG A 2 -4.12 7.63 15.10
C ARG A 2 -4.38 6.18 14.71
N THR A 3 -5.47 5.66 15.15
CA THR A 3 -5.83 4.30 14.80
C THR A 3 -6.17 4.20 13.34
N PRO A 4 -5.96 3.02 12.74
CA PRO A 4 -6.32 2.82 11.35
C PRO A 4 -7.81 3.00 11.14
N HIS A 5 -8.15 3.41 9.96
CA HIS A 5 -9.53 3.55 9.61
C HIS A 5 -10.20 2.18 9.59
N PRO A 6 -11.43 2.07 10.09
CA PRO A 6 -12.09 0.76 10.11
C PRO A 6 -12.37 0.20 8.73
N THR A 7 -12.30 1.02 7.69
CA THR A 7 -12.53 0.53 6.35
C THR A 7 -11.31 -0.12 5.73
N LEU A 8 -10.18 -0.07 6.41
CA LEU A 8 -8.98 -0.70 5.89
C LEU A 8 -9.01 -2.19 6.19
N THR A 9 -8.83 -3.00 5.14
CA THR A 9 -8.68 -4.43 5.32
C THR A 9 -7.28 -4.71 5.83
N PRO A 10 -7.04 -5.91 6.39
CA PRO A 10 -5.69 -6.25 6.83
C PRO A 10 -4.65 -6.12 5.72
N GLN A 11 -5.01 -6.46 4.49
CA GLN A 11 -4.10 -6.32 3.38
C GLN A 11 -3.80 -4.87 3.08
N GLU A 12 -4.83 -4.04 3.09
CA GLU A 12 -4.64 -2.62 2.84
C GLU A 12 -3.77 -2.00 3.93
N LEU A 13 -3.99 -2.42 5.16
CA LEU A 13 -3.19 -1.91 6.25
C LEU A 13 -1.72 -2.30 6.09
N ALA A 14 -1.46 -3.52 5.65
CA ALA A 14 -0.10 -3.95 5.43
C ALA A 14 0.58 -3.06 4.39
N ILE A 15 -0.14 -2.71 3.34
CA ILE A 15 0.41 -1.84 2.30
C ILE A 15 0.67 -0.45 2.87
N MET A 16 -0.26 0.07 3.64
CA MET A 16 -0.07 1.40 4.22
C MET A 16 1.13 1.44 5.16
N LYS A 17 1.35 0.38 5.90
CA LYS A 17 2.50 0.34 6.78
C LYS A 17 3.80 0.44 6.00
N GLU A 18 3.85 -0.19 4.84
CA GLU A 18 5.05 -0.08 4.01
C GLU A 18 5.18 1.33 3.44
N VAL A 19 4.07 1.92 3.02
CA VAL A 19 4.10 3.28 2.50
C VAL A 19 4.64 4.25 3.56
N TRP A 20 4.16 4.10 4.78
CA TRP A 20 4.61 4.98 5.85
C TRP A 20 6.09 4.82 6.13
N GLN A 21 6.62 3.62 6.02
CA GLN A 21 8.02 3.38 6.28
C GLN A 21 8.93 3.83 5.14
N LEU A 22 8.45 3.70 3.92
CA LEU A 22 9.29 3.96 2.76
C LEU A 22 9.39 5.42 2.39
N GLU A 23 8.42 6.21 2.83
CA GLU A 23 8.36 7.62 2.47
C GLU A 23 8.10 7.85 0.99
N LYS A 24 8.26 6.84 0.18
CA LYS A 24 7.90 6.88 -1.22
C LYS A 24 6.80 5.87 -1.44
N ALA A 25 5.84 6.23 -2.26
CA ALA A 25 4.68 5.38 -2.43
C ALA A 25 4.55 4.89 -3.86
N THR A 26 5.64 4.43 -4.45
CA THR A 26 5.53 3.80 -5.75
C THR A 26 5.05 2.37 -5.57
N VAL A 27 4.31 1.89 -6.55
CA VAL A 27 3.80 0.53 -6.50
C VAL A 27 4.95 -0.45 -6.39
N ARG A 28 6.01 -0.20 -7.14
CA ARG A 28 7.14 -1.11 -7.14
C ARG A 28 7.82 -1.17 -5.79
N ASP A 29 8.01 -0.03 -5.14
CA ASP A 29 8.68 -0.03 -3.85
C ASP A 29 7.88 -0.82 -2.84
N VAL A 30 6.57 -0.63 -2.82
CA VAL A 30 5.72 -1.35 -1.89
C VAL A 30 5.72 -2.84 -2.22
N TYR A 31 5.65 -3.16 -3.50
CA TYR A 31 5.68 -4.56 -3.90
C TYR A 31 6.97 -5.24 -3.46
N GLU A 32 8.11 -4.60 -3.68
CA GLU A 32 9.38 -5.20 -3.30
C GLU A 32 9.47 -5.41 -1.80
N ALA A 33 8.95 -4.48 -1.03
CA ALA A 33 8.97 -4.63 0.42
C ALA A 33 8.07 -5.75 0.88
N LEU A 34 6.89 -5.88 0.27
CA LEU A 34 5.93 -6.87 0.71
C LEU A 34 6.29 -8.28 0.27
N ARG A 35 6.88 -8.42 -0.90
CA ARG A 35 7.20 -9.74 -1.41
C ARG A 35 8.21 -10.46 -0.53
N GLU A 36 8.96 -9.74 0.25
CA GLU A 36 9.91 -10.35 1.17
C GLU A 36 9.22 -10.94 2.39
N LYS A 37 8.01 -10.50 2.64
CA LYS A 37 7.29 -10.92 3.85
C LYS A 37 6.18 -11.91 3.54
N ARG A 38 5.66 -11.87 2.32
CA ARG A 38 4.54 -12.72 1.95
C ARG A 38 4.50 -12.87 0.45
N THR A 39 3.76 -13.87 0.02
CA THR A 39 3.55 -14.07 -1.41
C THR A 39 2.46 -13.12 -1.85
N ILE A 40 2.82 -12.22 -2.77
CA ILE A 40 1.85 -11.25 -3.24
C ILE A 40 2.20 -10.90 -4.68
N ALA A 41 1.18 -10.69 -5.50
CA ALA A 41 1.38 -10.36 -6.89
C ALA A 41 1.51 -8.85 -7.07
N TYR A 42 2.28 -8.44 -8.06
CA TYR A 42 2.45 -7.03 -8.35
C TYR A 42 1.12 -6.37 -8.67
N THR A 43 0.28 -7.05 -9.45
CA THR A 43 -1.02 -6.49 -9.81
C THR A 43 -1.91 -6.32 -8.60
N THR A 44 -1.78 -7.20 -7.61
CA THR A 44 -2.55 -7.05 -6.39
C THR A 44 -2.14 -5.77 -5.66
N VAL A 45 -0.84 -5.53 -5.55
CA VAL A 45 -0.36 -4.32 -4.91
C VAL A 45 -0.86 -3.09 -5.67
N MET A 46 -0.78 -3.14 -6.99
CA MET A 46 -1.22 -2.02 -7.81
C MET A 46 -2.69 -1.70 -7.58
N THR A 47 -3.53 -2.73 -7.59
CA THR A 47 -4.96 -2.55 -7.38
C THR A 47 -5.25 -2.01 -5.99
N MET A 48 -4.59 -2.55 -4.99
CA MET A 48 -4.82 -2.12 -3.61
C MET A 48 -4.40 -0.68 -3.41
N MET A 49 -3.26 -0.29 -3.98
CA MET A 49 -2.82 1.09 -3.84
C MET A 49 -3.74 2.05 -4.56
N LYS A 50 -4.31 1.62 -5.68
CA LYS A 50 -5.27 2.45 -6.37
C LYS A 50 -6.52 2.66 -5.51
N ILE A 51 -6.98 1.60 -4.87
CA ILE A 51 -8.12 1.70 -3.97
C ILE A 51 -7.82 2.65 -2.81
N LEU A 52 -6.62 2.55 -2.26
CA LEU A 52 -6.24 3.42 -1.16
C LEU A 52 -6.17 4.88 -1.61
N GLU A 53 -5.71 5.11 -2.82
CA GLU A 53 -5.71 6.45 -3.36
C GLU A 53 -7.13 6.98 -3.50
N ASP A 54 -8.03 6.16 -4.00
CA ASP A 54 -9.42 6.55 -4.15
C ASP A 54 -10.07 6.85 -2.81
N LYS A 55 -9.68 6.14 -1.77
CA LYS A 55 -10.20 6.38 -0.44
C LYS A 55 -9.57 7.59 0.25
N GLY A 56 -8.53 8.14 -0.33
CA GLY A 56 -7.89 9.30 0.22
C GLY A 56 -6.76 9.03 1.19
N TYR A 57 -6.34 7.78 1.32
CA TYR A 57 -5.22 7.45 2.20
C TYR A 57 -3.88 7.74 1.54
N LEU A 58 -3.82 7.70 0.22
CA LEU A 58 -2.63 8.02 -0.54
C LEU A 58 -2.91 9.26 -1.37
N LYS A 59 -1.92 10.12 -1.48
CA LYS A 59 -2.10 11.33 -2.25
C LYS A 59 -2.11 11.02 -3.75
N LYS A 60 -1.15 10.21 -4.17
CA LYS A 60 -1.04 9.92 -5.57
C LYS A 60 -0.19 8.69 -5.74
N THR A 61 -0.70 7.72 -6.45
CA THR A 61 0.03 6.50 -6.70
C THR A 61 0.94 6.71 -7.89
N GLN A 62 2.21 6.40 -7.70
CA GLN A 62 3.17 6.50 -8.77
C GLN A 62 3.49 5.11 -9.27
N VAL A 63 3.56 4.99 -10.58
CA VAL A 63 3.86 3.73 -11.23
C VAL A 63 5.21 3.85 -11.89
N ASP A 64 6.03 2.84 -11.69
CA ASP A 64 7.35 2.83 -12.31
C ASP A 64 7.29 2.67 -13.81
#